data_b8c7e394824e266286eaf9d4c8a18283
#
_entry.id   b8c7e394824e266286eaf9d4c8a18283
#
_cell.length_a   1.000
_cell.length_b   1.000
_cell.length_c   1.000
_cell.angle_alpha   90.00
_cell.angle_beta   90.00
_cell.angle_gamma   90.00
#
_symmetry.space_group_name_H-M   'P 1'
#
loop_
_entity.id
_entity.type
_entity.pdbx_description
1 polymer ?
#
loop_
_entity_poly.entity_id
_entity_poly.type
_entity_poly.pdbx_seq_one_letter_code
_entity_poly.pdbx_strand_id
1 'polypeptide(L)'
;MTVRDLWEACLRLLFPVPCLLCAGPLAGGAAGQVCGPCWAAVPRLPVHGCAACGRPFPPARGAPDGPGDPEGPPLQCGACQRRLPPYALARAALPYGDTGPVRPLLLALKHGRRQALAAPLARLMHAAAAGRLDLAAFDALVPVPLHRRRRRERGFNQAAALAEGLGRAAGRPVLRRALVRVRPTLPQSGDGAARRRNVRGAFAVRGASRAVQEKRLLLIDDVFTTGATVEECARVLRRAGAAAVGVYTLARVA
;
A
#
# COMPACT_ATOMS: atom_id res chain seq x y z
N MET A 1 12.87 23.73 27.19
CA MET A 1 14.01 23.00 26.58
C MET A 1 14.69 22.23 27.70
N THR A 2 14.64 20.90 27.66
CA THR A 2 15.34 20.08 28.68
C THR A 2 16.79 19.86 28.29
N VAL A 3 17.66 19.53 29.27
CA VAL A 3 19.08 19.14 29.01
C VAL A 3 19.16 18.03 27.95
N ARG A 4 18.18 17.14 27.91
CA ARG A 4 18.05 16.07 26.93
C ARG A 4 17.79 16.61 25.52
N ASP A 5 16.95 17.65 25.38
CA ASP A 5 16.66 18.30 24.09
C ASP A 5 17.92 18.97 23.53
N LEU A 6 18.72 19.59 24.42
CA LEU A 6 19.98 20.23 24.04
C LEU A 6 21.04 19.19 23.59
N TRP A 7 21.16 18.08 24.32
CA TRP A 7 22.05 16.99 23.98
C TRP A 7 21.67 16.32 22.64
N GLU A 8 20.39 16.05 22.42
CA GLU A 8 19.92 15.53 21.14
C GLU A 8 20.15 16.50 19.98
N ALA A 9 20.02 17.81 20.22
CA ALA A 9 20.33 18.84 19.22
C ALA A 9 21.83 18.89 18.88
N CYS A 10 22.71 18.82 19.90
CA CYS A 10 24.16 18.73 19.69
C CYS A 10 24.59 17.47 18.96
N LEU A 11 24.02 16.31 19.31
CA LEU A 11 24.30 15.06 18.59
C LEU A 11 23.86 15.12 17.12
N ARG A 12 22.73 15.77 16.82
CA ARG A 12 22.26 15.95 15.44
C ARG A 12 23.14 16.90 14.62
N LEU A 13 23.75 17.89 15.27
CA LEU A 13 24.73 18.80 14.64
C LEU A 13 26.04 18.10 14.31
N LEU A 14 26.52 17.24 15.22
CA LEU A 14 27.78 16.52 15.05
C LEU A 14 27.62 15.28 14.15
N PHE A 15 26.43 14.65 14.13
CA PHE A 15 26.13 13.45 13.36
C PHE A 15 24.79 13.63 12.60
N PRO A 16 24.77 14.50 11.57
CA PRO A 16 23.56 14.73 10.80
C PRO A 16 23.15 13.43 10.08
N VAL A 17 21.92 12.97 10.36
CA VAL A 17 21.36 11.84 9.60
C VAL A 17 21.02 12.35 8.20
N PRO A 18 21.61 11.80 7.14
CA PRO A 18 21.33 12.28 5.79
C PRO A 18 19.93 11.85 5.32
N CYS A 19 19.38 12.62 4.39
CA CYS A 19 18.15 12.26 3.71
C CYS A 19 18.29 10.93 2.97
N LEU A 20 17.34 10.04 3.15
CA LEU A 20 17.31 8.71 2.53
C LEU A 20 17.34 8.75 0.98
N LEU A 21 16.85 9.85 0.39
CA LEU A 21 16.71 9.96 -1.07
C LEU A 21 17.81 10.78 -1.75
N CYS A 22 18.20 11.92 -1.16
CA CYS A 22 19.18 12.83 -1.78
C CYS A 22 20.51 12.90 -1.01
N ALA A 23 20.64 12.18 0.11
CA ALA A 23 21.79 12.24 1.01
C ALA A 23 22.11 13.64 1.59
N GLY A 24 21.32 14.67 1.28
CA GLY A 24 21.47 16.00 1.86
C GLY A 24 21.11 16.05 3.35
N PRO A 25 21.52 17.12 4.07
CA PRO A 25 21.25 17.27 5.49
C PRO A 25 19.74 17.35 5.76
N LEU A 26 19.30 16.73 6.85
CA LEU A 26 17.93 16.84 7.33
C LEU A 26 17.82 18.04 8.29
N ALA A 27 17.07 19.06 7.91
CA ALA A 27 16.60 20.06 8.86
C ALA A 27 15.75 19.39 9.95
N GLY A 28 15.83 19.87 11.18
CA GLY A 28 15.15 19.29 12.34
C GLY A 28 13.70 18.92 12.07
N GLY A 29 13.30 17.72 12.49
CA GLY A 29 11.91 17.26 12.35
C GLY A 29 11.56 16.56 11.03
N ALA A 30 12.53 16.25 10.18
CA ALA A 30 12.29 15.53 8.91
C ALA A 30 11.59 14.18 9.15
N ALA A 31 10.35 14.08 8.71
CA ALA A 31 9.51 12.92 8.92
C ALA A 31 10.08 11.68 8.19
N GLY A 32 10.46 10.67 8.97
CA GLY A 32 10.92 9.40 8.43
C GLY A 32 12.27 9.46 7.70
N GLN A 33 13.14 10.42 8.04
CA GLN A 33 14.47 10.60 7.45
C GLN A 33 14.45 10.95 5.94
N VAL A 34 13.47 11.69 5.51
CA VAL A 34 13.35 12.22 4.15
C VAL A 34 13.07 13.71 4.24
N CYS A 35 13.79 14.54 3.50
CA CYS A 35 13.63 15.99 3.49
C CYS A 35 12.33 16.42 2.77
N GLY A 36 11.86 17.64 3.06
CA GLY A 36 10.63 18.18 2.46
C GLY A 36 10.62 18.17 0.93
N PRO A 37 11.68 18.69 0.26
CA PRO A 37 11.77 18.66 -1.20
C PRO A 37 11.69 17.24 -1.77
N CYS A 38 12.34 16.26 -1.16
CA CYS A 38 12.25 14.85 -1.60
C CYS A 38 10.85 14.27 -1.40
N TRP A 39 10.13 14.61 -0.32
CA TRP A 39 8.74 14.21 -0.16
C TRP A 39 7.83 14.83 -1.23
N ALA A 40 8.04 16.09 -1.56
CA ALA A 40 7.28 16.78 -2.61
C ALA A 40 7.52 16.18 -4.00
N ALA A 41 8.74 15.69 -4.26
CA ALA A 41 9.13 15.07 -5.52
C ALA A 41 8.66 13.61 -5.68
N VAL A 42 8.04 12.98 -4.66
CA VAL A 42 7.53 11.61 -4.80
C VAL A 42 6.38 11.57 -5.81
N PRO A 43 6.53 10.86 -6.93
CA PRO A 43 5.52 10.81 -7.98
C PRO A 43 4.26 10.11 -7.51
N ARG A 44 3.12 10.52 -8.01
CA ARG A 44 1.83 9.85 -7.80
C ARG A 44 1.38 9.19 -9.09
N LEU A 45 0.63 8.11 -8.98
CA LEU A 45 0.00 7.51 -10.16
C LEU A 45 -1.05 8.46 -10.74
N PRO A 46 -1.33 8.42 -12.06
CA PRO A 46 -2.42 9.17 -12.65
C PRO A 46 -3.79 8.68 -12.11
N VAL A 47 -4.79 9.54 -12.12
CA VAL A 47 -6.14 9.19 -11.65
C VAL A 47 -6.78 8.15 -12.57
N HIS A 48 -6.49 8.24 -13.86
CA HIS A 48 -7.10 7.40 -14.90
C HIS A 48 -6.37 6.06 -15.04
N GLY A 49 -7.18 5.01 -15.18
CA GLY A 49 -6.67 3.65 -15.34
C GLY A 49 -7.79 2.62 -15.29
N CYS A 50 -7.41 1.36 -15.32
CA CYS A 50 -8.36 0.24 -15.28
C CYS A 50 -9.30 0.34 -14.08
N ALA A 51 -10.60 0.34 -14.32
CA ALA A 51 -11.64 0.44 -13.30
C ALA A 51 -11.51 -0.66 -12.25
N ALA A 52 -11.17 -1.89 -12.66
CA ALA A 52 -11.00 -3.00 -11.75
C ALA A 52 -9.65 -2.99 -11.01
N CYS A 53 -8.51 -3.02 -11.70
CA CYS A 53 -7.23 -3.21 -11.04
C CYS A 53 -6.41 -1.92 -10.88
N GLY A 54 -6.85 -0.78 -11.40
CA GLY A 54 -6.13 0.50 -11.28
C GLY A 54 -4.84 0.59 -12.09
N ARG A 55 -4.61 -0.31 -13.09
CA ARG A 55 -3.46 -0.18 -13.99
C ARG A 55 -3.60 1.12 -14.78
N PRO A 56 -2.61 2.02 -14.76
CA PRO A 56 -2.64 3.21 -15.60
C PRO A 56 -2.77 2.82 -17.07
N PHE A 57 -3.55 3.57 -17.81
CA PHE A 57 -3.51 3.50 -19.27
C PHE A 57 -2.44 4.46 -19.81
N PRO A 58 -1.76 4.10 -20.90
CA PRO A 58 -0.89 5.03 -21.57
C PRO A 58 -1.73 6.25 -22.02
N PRO A 59 -1.14 7.46 -22.03
CA PRO A 59 -1.82 8.63 -22.58
C PRO A 59 -2.19 8.33 -24.04
N ALA A 60 -3.42 8.62 -24.42
CA ALA A 60 -3.83 8.51 -25.80
C ALA A 60 -3.00 9.50 -26.64
N ARG A 61 -2.48 9.06 -27.78
CA ARG A 61 -1.72 9.94 -28.69
C ARG A 61 -2.60 11.12 -29.07
N GLY A 62 -2.18 12.33 -28.68
CA GLY A 62 -2.87 13.58 -29.00
C GLY A 62 -4.03 13.99 -28.08
N ALA A 63 -4.34 13.23 -27.04
CA ALA A 63 -5.22 13.71 -25.98
C ALA A 63 -4.39 14.46 -24.93
N PRO A 64 -4.76 15.70 -24.54
CA PRO A 64 -4.28 16.27 -23.30
C PRO A 64 -4.62 15.29 -22.16
N ASP A 65 -3.95 15.38 -21.00
CA ASP A 65 -4.13 14.53 -19.81
C ASP A 65 -5.59 14.49 -19.27
N GLY A 66 -6.55 14.45 -20.19
CA GLY A 66 -7.97 14.44 -19.92
C GLY A 66 -8.48 13.07 -19.51
N PRO A 67 -9.50 13.04 -18.65
CA PRO A 67 -10.27 11.86 -18.38
C PRO A 67 -10.77 11.29 -19.72
N GLY A 68 -10.64 9.98 -19.93
CA GLY A 68 -11.54 9.33 -20.87
C GLY A 68 -12.96 9.77 -20.50
N ASP A 69 -13.83 9.88 -21.49
CA ASP A 69 -15.20 10.36 -21.34
C ASP A 69 -15.77 10.03 -19.95
N PRO A 70 -16.03 11.03 -19.08
CA PRO A 70 -16.53 10.79 -17.73
C PRO A 70 -17.87 10.07 -17.72
N GLU A 71 -18.61 10.11 -18.83
CA GLU A 71 -19.92 9.45 -19.02
C GLU A 71 -19.77 8.08 -19.73
N GLY A 72 -18.56 7.73 -20.19
CA GLY A 72 -18.29 6.45 -20.84
C GLY A 72 -18.25 5.26 -19.87
N PRO A 73 -18.45 4.01 -20.35
CA PRO A 73 -18.37 2.83 -19.52
C PRO A 73 -16.98 2.70 -18.89
N PRO A 74 -16.90 2.21 -17.63
CA PRO A 74 -15.62 2.12 -16.92
C PRO A 74 -14.65 1.19 -17.66
N LEU A 75 -13.55 1.75 -18.15
CA LEU A 75 -12.57 1.03 -18.96
C LEU A 75 -11.83 -0.02 -18.13
N GLN A 76 -11.70 -1.22 -18.67
CA GLN A 76 -10.92 -2.30 -18.09
C GLN A 76 -9.72 -2.68 -18.97
N CYS A 77 -8.57 -2.99 -18.34
CA CYS A 77 -7.44 -3.52 -19.09
C CYS A 77 -7.70 -4.96 -19.56
N GLY A 78 -7.06 -5.39 -20.65
CA GLY A 78 -7.28 -6.71 -21.24
C GLY A 78 -7.11 -7.89 -20.27
N ALA A 79 -6.27 -7.76 -19.23
CA ALA A 79 -6.15 -8.80 -18.21
C ALA A 79 -7.42 -8.91 -17.33
N CYS A 80 -8.05 -7.78 -16.98
CA CYS A 80 -9.28 -7.76 -16.19
C CYS A 80 -10.50 -8.14 -17.02
N GLN A 81 -10.50 -7.83 -18.32
CA GLN A 81 -11.55 -8.30 -19.24
C GLN A 81 -11.54 -9.83 -19.37
N ARG A 82 -10.36 -10.43 -19.52
CA ARG A 82 -10.24 -11.91 -19.60
C ARG A 82 -10.54 -12.60 -18.28
N ARG A 83 -10.24 -11.98 -17.13
CA ARG A 83 -10.46 -12.56 -15.81
C ARG A 83 -10.72 -11.48 -14.78
N LEU A 84 -11.97 -11.37 -14.35
CA LEU A 84 -12.35 -10.46 -13.27
C LEU A 84 -11.66 -10.85 -11.95
N PRO A 85 -11.06 -9.87 -11.26
CA PRO A 85 -10.48 -10.12 -9.93
C PRO A 85 -11.57 -10.31 -8.88
N PRO A 86 -11.27 -10.98 -7.75
CA PRO A 86 -12.23 -11.21 -6.66
C PRO A 86 -12.45 -10.00 -5.75
N TYR A 87 -11.92 -8.84 -6.09
CA TYR A 87 -12.15 -7.57 -5.41
C TYR A 87 -12.94 -6.61 -6.32
N ALA A 88 -13.67 -5.66 -5.73
CA ALA A 88 -14.47 -4.70 -6.49
C ALA A 88 -13.59 -3.69 -7.24
N LEU A 89 -12.51 -3.23 -6.60
CA LEU A 89 -11.53 -2.33 -7.20
C LEU A 89 -10.16 -2.48 -6.53
N ALA A 90 -9.11 -2.11 -7.25
CA ALA A 90 -7.79 -1.90 -6.66
C ALA A 90 -7.21 -0.57 -7.11
N ARG A 91 -6.57 0.13 -6.18
CA ARG A 91 -5.86 1.39 -6.43
C ARG A 91 -4.48 1.34 -5.78
N ALA A 92 -3.59 2.19 -6.23
CA ALA A 92 -2.29 2.40 -5.62
C ALA A 92 -1.95 3.89 -5.60
N ALA A 93 -1.17 4.32 -4.61
CA ALA A 93 -0.77 5.71 -4.47
C ALA A 93 0.36 6.09 -5.43
N LEU A 94 1.39 5.25 -5.54
CA LEU A 94 2.66 5.55 -6.19
C LEU A 94 3.00 4.57 -7.30
N PRO A 95 3.69 5.01 -8.38
CA PRO A 95 4.30 4.10 -9.32
C PRO A 95 5.51 3.42 -8.68
N TYR A 96 5.67 2.11 -8.90
CA TYR A 96 6.88 1.37 -8.52
C TYR A 96 7.69 1.05 -9.77
N GLY A 97 8.91 1.56 -9.83
CA GLY A 97 9.88 1.28 -10.90
C GLY A 97 11.24 0.91 -10.31
N ASP A 98 12.15 0.48 -11.17
CA ASP A 98 13.53 0.14 -10.78
C ASP A 98 14.34 1.40 -10.44
N THR A 99 13.93 2.54 -10.96
CA THR A 99 14.51 3.87 -10.71
C THR A 99 13.53 4.75 -9.93
N GLY A 100 14.04 5.85 -9.37
CA GLY A 100 13.23 6.86 -8.67
C GLY A 100 13.06 6.62 -7.16
N PRO A 101 12.35 7.55 -6.48
CA PRO A 101 12.34 7.64 -5.02
C PRO A 101 11.51 6.56 -4.31
N VAL A 102 10.57 5.93 -5.01
CA VAL A 102 9.61 4.98 -4.37
C VAL A 102 10.29 3.67 -3.96
N ARG A 103 11.23 3.17 -4.76
CA ARG A 103 11.97 1.94 -4.48
C ARG A 103 12.80 2.03 -3.19
N PRO A 104 13.67 3.04 -2.98
CA PRO A 104 14.43 3.16 -1.73
C PRO A 104 13.52 3.36 -0.50
N LEU A 105 12.41 4.09 -0.60
CA LEU A 105 11.44 4.22 0.49
C LEU A 105 10.84 2.87 0.90
N LEU A 106 10.45 2.05 -0.08
CA LEU A 106 9.91 0.72 0.17
C LEU A 106 10.94 -0.26 0.72
N LEU A 107 12.18 -0.20 0.24
CA LEU A 107 13.28 -1.01 0.76
C LEU A 107 13.60 -0.63 2.21
N ALA A 108 13.67 0.65 2.52
CA ALA A 108 13.90 1.15 3.87
C ALA A 108 12.77 0.73 4.83
N LEU A 109 11.50 0.80 4.38
CA LEU A 109 10.35 0.32 5.15
C LEU A 109 10.41 -1.21 5.36
N LYS A 110 10.87 -2.00 4.36
CA LYS A 110 10.90 -3.47 4.42
C LYS A 110 12.10 -4.02 5.21
N HIS A 111 13.28 -3.46 5.00
CA HIS A 111 14.54 -4.06 5.45
C HIS A 111 15.32 -3.19 6.43
N GLY A 112 15.09 -1.88 6.42
CA GLY A 112 15.81 -0.93 7.27
C GLY A 112 15.29 -0.81 8.70
N ARG A 113 14.31 -1.62 9.14
CA ARG A 113 13.60 -1.45 10.41
C ARG A 113 13.09 -0.02 10.67
N ARG A 114 12.93 0.77 9.60
CA ARG A 114 12.54 2.18 9.67
C ARG A 114 11.01 2.33 9.73
N GLN A 115 10.43 1.84 10.81
CA GLN A 115 8.98 1.91 11.04
C GLN A 115 8.47 3.37 11.03
N ALA A 116 9.32 4.33 11.39
CA ALA A 116 8.99 5.76 11.34
C ALA A 116 8.56 6.26 9.94
N LEU A 117 8.98 5.58 8.86
CA LEU A 117 8.51 5.87 7.50
C LEU A 117 7.02 5.56 7.29
N ALA A 118 6.43 4.67 8.07
CA ALA A 118 5.04 4.24 7.83
C ALA A 118 4.04 5.39 7.98
N ALA A 119 4.23 6.28 8.96
CA ALA A 119 3.30 7.39 9.18
C ALA A 119 3.31 8.43 8.04
N PRO A 120 4.46 8.96 7.58
CA PRO A 120 4.49 9.87 6.45
C PRO A 120 4.03 9.19 5.13
N LEU A 121 4.35 7.92 4.91
CA LEU A 121 3.86 7.18 3.74
C LEU A 121 2.33 6.97 3.80
N ALA A 122 1.77 6.73 4.96
CA ALA A 122 0.31 6.63 5.13
C ALA A 122 -0.39 7.97 4.89
N ARG A 123 0.20 9.12 5.32
CA ARG A 123 -0.33 10.44 4.96
C ARG A 123 -0.28 10.68 3.45
N LEU A 124 0.80 10.26 2.79
CA LEU A 124 0.91 10.34 1.34
C LEU A 124 -0.15 9.47 0.65
N MET A 125 -0.39 8.23 1.13
CA MET A 125 -1.48 7.39 0.66
C MET A 125 -2.84 8.09 0.83
N HIS A 126 -3.09 8.67 2.01
CA HIS A 126 -4.34 9.40 2.26
C HIS A 126 -4.54 10.54 1.26
N ALA A 127 -3.53 11.40 1.08
CA ALA A 127 -3.59 12.48 0.10
C ALA A 127 -3.74 11.99 -1.35
N ALA A 128 -3.10 10.87 -1.71
CA ALA A 128 -3.20 10.28 -3.05
C ALA A 128 -4.52 9.54 -3.29
N ALA A 129 -5.33 9.27 -2.29
CA ALA A 129 -6.67 8.69 -2.44
C ALA A 129 -7.67 9.69 -3.03
N ALA A 130 -7.45 11.00 -2.83
CA ALA A 130 -8.35 12.03 -3.34
C ALA A 130 -8.58 11.89 -4.86
N GLY A 131 -9.85 11.90 -5.28
CA GLY A 131 -10.26 11.73 -6.67
C GLY A 131 -10.13 10.31 -7.24
N ARG A 132 -9.69 9.32 -6.44
CA ARG A 132 -9.40 7.94 -6.92
C ARG A 132 -10.07 6.85 -6.13
N LEU A 133 -10.20 7.06 -4.84
CA LEU A 133 -10.69 6.07 -3.89
C LEU A 133 -11.41 6.77 -2.75
N ASP A 134 -12.70 6.56 -2.68
CA ASP A 134 -13.48 7.00 -1.53
C ASP A 134 -13.20 6.06 -0.35
N LEU A 135 -12.37 6.52 0.60
CA LEU A 135 -12.05 5.78 1.81
C LEU A 135 -13.24 5.68 2.75
N ALA A 136 -14.21 6.61 2.65
CA ALA A 136 -15.42 6.60 3.47
C ALA A 136 -16.38 5.49 3.05
N ALA A 137 -16.29 5.01 1.81
CA ALA A 137 -17.09 3.90 1.30
C ALA A 137 -16.75 2.54 1.94
N PHE A 138 -15.73 2.46 2.80
CA PHE A 138 -15.31 1.22 3.47
C PHE A 138 -15.53 1.30 4.98
N ASP A 139 -16.05 0.23 5.56
CA ASP A 139 -16.30 0.14 7.00
C ASP A 139 -15.02 -0.05 7.82
N ALA A 140 -14.02 -0.72 7.24
CA ALA A 140 -12.77 -1.00 7.92
C ALA A 140 -11.61 -1.29 6.94
N LEU A 141 -10.38 -1.04 7.41
CA LEU A 141 -9.14 -1.39 6.74
C LEU A 141 -8.62 -2.74 7.25
N VAL A 142 -8.14 -3.58 6.34
CA VAL A 142 -7.58 -4.90 6.66
C VAL A 142 -6.17 -4.99 6.11
N PRO A 143 -5.12 -5.01 6.94
CA PRO A 143 -3.76 -5.17 6.46
C PRO A 143 -3.51 -6.59 5.97
N VAL A 144 -2.83 -6.74 4.83
CA VAL A 144 -2.33 -8.03 4.35
C VAL A 144 -1.31 -8.59 5.36
N PRO A 145 -1.51 -9.81 5.87
CA PRO A 145 -0.65 -10.35 6.90
C PRO A 145 0.67 -10.89 6.35
N LEU A 146 1.76 -10.64 7.07
CA LEU A 146 3.03 -11.32 6.86
C LEU A 146 3.04 -12.69 7.54
N HIS A 147 3.77 -13.64 6.95
CA HIS A 147 4.08 -14.89 7.64
C HIS A 147 4.94 -14.64 8.87
N ARG A 148 4.76 -15.45 9.94
CA ARG A 148 5.46 -15.30 11.24
C ARG A 148 6.98 -15.16 11.09
N ARG A 149 7.62 -15.97 10.22
CA ARG A 149 9.05 -15.90 9.93
C ARG A 149 9.44 -14.50 9.42
N ARG A 150 8.80 -13.99 8.37
CA ARG A 150 9.09 -12.66 7.82
C ARG A 150 8.80 -11.53 8.80
N ARG A 151 7.79 -11.70 9.66
CA ARG A 151 7.50 -10.72 10.72
C ARG A 151 8.61 -10.67 11.77
N ARG A 152 9.24 -11.81 12.12
CA ARG A 152 10.41 -11.86 13.03
C ARG A 152 11.63 -11.20 12.37
N GLU A 153 11.89 -11.49 11.10
CA GLU A 153 13.01 -10.92 10.33
C GLU A 153 12.89 -9.38 10.21
N ARG A 154 11.68 -8.87 9.95
CA ARG A 154 11.42 -7.44 9.72
C ARG A 154 11.10 -6.64 10.98
N GLY A 155 10.74 -7.30 12.07
CA GLY A 155 10.32 -6.69 13.33
C GLY A 155 8.84 -6.27 13.35
N PHE A 156 8.25 -5.91 12.20
CA PHE A 156 6.85 -5.44 12.08
C PHE A 156 6.22 -5.82 10.75
N ASN A 157 4.91 -5.61 10.63
CA ASN A 157 4.17 -5.77 9.37
C ASN A 157 3.97 -4.39 8.73
N GLN A 158 4.57 -4.15 7.58
CA GLN A 158 4.51 -2.89 6.83
C GLN A 158 3.07 -2.52 6.47
N ALA A 159 2.30 -3.48 5.94
CA ALA A 159 0.91 -3.28 5.60
C ALA A 159 0.06 -2.87 6.83
N ALA A 160 0.35 -3.44 8.01
CA ALA A 160 -0.33 -3.06 9.25
C ALA A 160 0.03 -1.63 9.67
N ALA A 161 1.31 -1.25 9.62
CA ALA A 161 1.74 0.10 9.97
C ALA A 161 1.16 1.17 9.02
N LEU A 162 1.10 0.86 7.70
CA LEU A 162 0.44 1.72 6.71
C LEU A 162 -1.08 1.81 6.97
N ALA A 163 -1.75 0.68 7.21
CA ALA A 163 -3.18 0.65 7.51
C ALA A 163 -3.54 1.47 8.75
N GLU A 164 -2.72 1.40 9.81
CA GLU A 164 -2.92 2.17 11.03
C GLU A 164 -2.78 3.69 10.81
N GLY A 165 -1.75 4.09 10.05
CA GLY A 165 -1.58 5.49 9.69
C GLY A 165 -2.72 5.99 8.80
N LEU A 166 -3.11 5.23 7.79
CA LEU A 166 -4.21 5.56 6.89
C LEU A 166 -5.56 5.56 7.62
N GLY A 167 -5.80 4.58 8.50
CA GLY A 167 -7.03 4.49 9.29
C GLY A 167 -7.21 5.70 10.20
N ARG A 168 -6.13 6.16 10.86
CA ARG A 168 -6.17 7.40 11.66
C ARG A 168 -6.49 8.63 10.80
N ALA A 169 -5.85 8.74 9.61
CA ALA A 169 -6.05 9.87 8.73
C ALA A 169 -7.47 9.90 8.11
N ALA A 170 -8.05 8.73 7.82
CA ALA A 170 -9.35 8.58 7.20
C ALA A 170 -10.52 8.37 8.19
N GLY A 171 -10.25 8.32 9.50
CA GLY A 171 -11.28 8.01 10.51
C GLY A 171 -11.86 6.60 10.37
N ARG A 172 -11.07 5.60 9.92
CA ARG A 172 -11.54 4.23 9.68
C ARG A 172 -10.86 3.23 10.63
N PRO A 173 -11.63 2.28 11.21
CA PRO A 173 -11.07 1.25 12.07
C PRO A 173 -10.15 0.28 11.27
N VAL A 174 -9.16 -0.29 11.95
CA VAL A 174 -8.22 -1.25 11.37
C VAL A 174 -8.39 -2.62 12.01
N LEU A 175 -8.81 -3.59 11.23
CA LEU A 175 -8.99 -4.97 11.64
C LEU A 175 -7.67 -5.76 11.51
N ARG A 176 -6.71 -5.48 12.39
CA ARG A 176 -5.33 -6.03 12.33
C ARG A 176 -5.26 -7.56 12.31
N ARG A 177 -6.25 -8.23 12.87
CA ARG A 177 -6.28 -9.69 13.08
C ARG A 177 -7.33 -10.41 12.25
N ALA A 178 -8.07 -9.71 11.38
CA ALA A 178 -9.10 -10.32 10.53
C ALA A 178 -8.52 -11.37 9.60
N LEU A 179 -7.34 -11.13 9.05
CA LEU A 179 -6.61 -12.09 8.21
C LEU A 179 -5.35 -12.59 8.91
N VAL A 180 -5.04 -13.86 8.70
CA VAL A 180 -3.80 -14.50 9.10
C VAL A 180 -3.18 -15.24 7.91
N ARG A 181 -1.85 -15.27 7.86
CA ARG A 181 -1.12 -16.09 6.89
C ARG A 181 -0.77 -17.41 7.55
N VAL A 182 -1.43 -18.47 7.11
CA VAL A 182 -1.36 -19.81 7.74
C VAL A 182 -0.23 -20.66 7.16
N ARG A 183 0.27 -20.33 5.96
CA ARG A 183 1.32 -21.08 5.28
C ARG A 183 2.43 -20.13 4.78
N PRO A 184 3.72 -20.54 4.93
CA PRO A 184 4.80 -19.83 4.24
C PRO A 184 4.64 -19.98 2.72
N THR A 185 5.07 -18.99 1.97
CA THR A 185 5.17 -19.06 0.52
C THR A 185 6.59 -18.71 0.10
N LEU A 186 7.05 -19.30 -0.98
CA LEU A 186 8.35 -19.00 -1.56
C LEU A 186 8.44 -17.50 -1.92
N PRO A 187 9.64 -16.91 -1.98
CA PRO A 187 9.82 -15.60 -2.59
C PRO A 187 9.10 -15.57 -3.93
N GLN A 188 8.42 -14.46 -4.23
CA GLN A 188 7.62 -14.36 -5.44
C GLN A 188 8.53 -14.23 -6.67
N SER A 189 8.93 -15.35 -7.24
CA SER A 189 9.57 -15.49 -8.54
C SER A 189 8.57 -16.07 -9.56
N GLY A 190 8.81 -15.83 -10.84
CA GLY A 190 7.97 -16.34 -11.92
C GLY A 190 6.82 -15.41 -12.34
N ASP A 191 6.00 -15.91 -13.25
CA ASP A 191 4.86 -15.23 -13.86
C ASP A 191 3.66 -15.07 -12.90
N GLY A 192 2.61 -14.38 -13.36
CA GLY A 192 1.41 -14.16 -12.55
C GLY A 192 0.66 -15.46 -12.19
N ALA A 193 0.73 -16.50 -13.03
CA ALA A 193 0.07 -17.78 -12.76
C ALA A 193 0.81 -18.56 -11.66
N ALA A 194 2.15 -18.61 -11.73
CA ALA A 194 2.98 -19.23 -10.71
C ALA A 194 2.81 -18.53 -9.35
N ARG A 195 2.77 -17.17 -9.35
CA ARG A 195 2.54 -16.39 -8.13
C ARG A 195 1.17 -16.66 -7.51
N ARG A 196 0.11 -16.82 -8.32
CA ARG A 196 -1.23 -17.20 -7.83
C ARG A 196 -1.24 -18.61 -7.22
N ARG A 197 -0.61 -19.58 -7.87
CA ARG A 197 -0.48 -20.96 -7.32
C ARG A 197 0.26 -20.94 -5.98
N ASN A 198 1.34 -20.17 -5.88
CA ASN A 198 2.15 -20.05 -4.67
C ASN A 198 1.37 -19.52 -3.46
N VAL A 199 0.44 -18.57 -3.65
CA VAL A 199 -0.31 -17.96 -2.53
C VAL A 199 -1.67 -18.63 -2.26
N ARG A 200 -2.13 -19.54 -3.10
CA ARG A 200 -3.42 -20.21 -2.93
C ARG A 200 -3.47 -20.96 -1.60
N GLY A 201 -4.51 -20.71 -0.78
CA GLY A 201 -4.68 -21.31 0.54
C GLY A 201 -3.65 -20.84 1.59
N ALA A 202 -2.90 -19.76 1.31
CA ALA A 202 -1.93 -19.24 2.27
C ALA A 202 -2.54 -18.31 3.33
N PHE A 203 -3.82 -17.93 3.19
CA PHE A 203 -4.51 -17.01 4.08
C PHE A 203 -5.82 -17.59 4.62
N ALA A 204 -6.19 -17.18 5.82
CA ALA A 204 -7.45 -17.53 6.45
C ALA A 204 -8.00 -16.32 7.25
N VAL A 205 -9.32 -16.28 7.45
CA VAL A 205 -9.94 -15.36 8.42
C VAL A 205 -9.74 -15.94 9.81
N ARG A 206 -9.36 -15.11 10.77
CA ARG A 206 -9.14 -15.50 12.16
C ARG A 206 -10.41 -15.27 12.99
N GLY A 207 -10.86 -16.32 13.70
CA GLY A 207 -11.99 -16.24 14.62
C GLY A 207 -13.36 -16.21 13.94
N ALA A 208 -14.41 -15.92 14.73
CA ALA A 208 -15.76 -15.78 14.20
C ALA A 208 -15.82 -14.65 13.18
N SER A 209 -16.44 -14.91 12.05
CA SER A 209 -16.53 -14.03 10.90
C SER A 209 -17.27 -12.68 11.14
N ARG A 210 -17.88 -12.48 12.31
CA ARG A 210 -18.69 -11.28 12.63
C ARG A 210 -17.99 -9.95 12.34
N ALA A 211 -16.65 -9.87 12.55
CA ALA A 211 -15.92 -8.64 12.25
C ALA A 211 -15.79 -8.34 10.74
N VAL A 212 -16.08 -9.33 9.90
CA VAL A 212 -15.90 -9.30 8.44
C VAL A 212 -17.24 -9.34 7.71
N GLN A 213 -18.23 -10.05 8.30
CA GLN A 213 -19.56 -10.27 7.68
C GLN A 213 -20.24 -8.94 7.36
N GLU A 214 -20.84 -8.88 6.17
CA GLU A 214 -21.62 -7.77 5.64
C GLU A 214 -20.85 -6.45 5.52
N LYS A 215 -19.54 -6.44 5.79
CA LYS A 215 -18.71 -5.23 5.74
C LYS A 215 -18.07 -5.02 4.37
N ARG A 216 -17.95 -3.76 4.00
CA ARG A 216 -17.13 -3.28 2.89
C ARG A 216 -15.72 -3.07 3.41
N LEU A 217 -14.78 -3.92 3.04
CA LEU A 217 -13.42 -3.96 3.57
C LEU A 217 -12.41 -3.44 2.56
N LEU A 218 -11.42 -2.67 3.02
CA LEU A 218 -10.32 -2.21 2.20
C LEU A 218 -9.02 -2.94 2.62
N LEU A 219 -8.51 -3.81 1.75
CA LEU A 219 -7.21 -4.46 1.92
C LEU A 219 -6.09 -3.46 1.71
N ILE A 220 -5.14 -3.40 2.65
CA ILE A 220 -3.96 -2.54 2.58
C ILE A 220 -2.71 -3.41 2.42
N ASP A 221 -1.87 -3.09 1.42
CA ASP A 221 -0.57 -3.73 1.22
C ASP A 221 0.48 -2.69 0.79
N ASP A 222 1.75 -3.10 0.77
CA ASP A 222 2.84 -2.21 0.39
C ASP A 222 2.99 -2.10 -1.14
N VAL A 223 2.94 -3.22 -1.89
CA VAL A 223 3.16 -3.21 -3.34
C VAL A 223 2.19 -4.13 -4.07
N PHE A 224 1.47 -3.56 -5.03
CA PHE A 224 0.72 -4.31 -6.01
C PHE A 224 1.64 -4.71 -7.18
N THR A 225 2.03 -5.96 -7.24
CA THR A 225 2.79 -6.52 -8.36
C THR A 225 1.83 -7.19 -9.38
N THR A 226 1.62 -8.48 -9.29
CA THR A 226 0.65 -9.23 -10.11
C THR A 226 -0.75 -9.24 -9.51
N GLY A 227 -0.93 -8.75 -8.28
CA GLY A 227 -2.17 -8.82 -7.53
C GLY A 227 -2.46 -10.17 -6.86
N ALA A 228 -1.64 -11.21 -7.08
CA ALA A 228 -1.90 -12.57 -6.60
C ALA A 228 -2.19 -12.64 -5.07
N THR A 229 -1.42 -11.92 -4.26
CA THR A 229 -1.60 -11.88 -2.80
C THR A 229 -2.94 -11.26 -2.41
N VAL A 230 -3.24 -10.08 -2.95
CA VAL A 230 -4.49 -9.36 -2.61
C VAL A 230 -5.71 -10.06 -3.19
N GLU A 231 -5.59 -10.74 -4.34
CA GLU A 231 -6.66 -11.59 -4.90
C GLU A 231 -6.99 -12.75 -3.95
N GLU A 232 -5.98 -13.44 -3.41
CA GLU A 232 -6.24 -14.52 -2.46
C GLU A 232 -6.83 -14.02 -1.15
N CYS A 233 -6.31 -12.90 -0.61
CA CYS A 233 -6.89 -12.25 0.58
C CYS A 233 -8.35 -11.83 0.35
N ALA A 234 -8.65 -11.21 -0.80
CA ALA A 234 -10.00 -10.80 -1.15
C ALA A 234 -10.95 -12.01 -1.27
N ARG A 235 -10.50 -13.10 -1.89
CA ARG A 235 -11.29 -14.35 -2.01
C ARG A 235 -11.62 -14.92 -0.64
N VAL A 236 -10.66 -14.93 0.28
CA VAL A 236 -10.84 -15.42 1.66
C VAL A 236 -11.85 -14.55 2.43
N LEU A 237 -11.74 -13.21 2.33
CA LEU A 237 -12.68 -12.28 2.96
C LEU A 237 -14.09 -12.40 2.39
N ARG A 238 -14.22 -12.50 1.06
CA ARG A 238 -15.53 -12.70 0.39
C ARG A 238 -16.20 -14.01 0.83
N ARG A 239 -15.44 -15.10 0.92
CA ARG A 239 -15.94 -16.39 1.43
C ARG A 239 -16.36 -16.32 2.90
N ALA A 240 -15.76 -15.44 3.69
CA ALA A 240 -16.11 -15.21 5.07
C ALA A 240 -17.30 -14.24 5.24
N GLY A 241 -17.97 -13.84 4.15
CA GLY A 241 -19.17 -13.02 4.17
C GLY A 241 -18.95 -11.51 4.04
N ALA A 242 -17.75 -11.02 3.65
CA ALA A 242 -17.57 -9.60 3.38
C ALA A 242 -18.49 -9.14 2.24
N ALA A 243 -19.22 -8.03 2.40
CA ALA A 243 -20.12 -7.48 1.39
C ALA A 243 -19.36 -7.00 0.16
N ALA A 244 -18.22 -6.35 0.35
CA ALA A 244 -17.30 -5.98 -0.72
C ALA A 244 -15.86 -5.95 -0.21
N VAL A 245 -14.90 -6.11 -1.13
CA VAL A 245 -13.48 -5.98 -0.84
C VAL A 245 -12.85 -5.05 -1.86
N GLY A 246 -12.31 -3.92 -1.42
CA GLY A 246 -11.40 -3.07 -2.19
C GLY A 246 -9.94 -3.38 -1.85
N VAL A 247 -9.03 -2.87 -2.65
CA VAL A 247 -7.58 -2.97 -2.43
C VAL A 247 -6.95 -1.60 -2.58
N TYR A 248 -6.11 -1.22 -1.62
CA TYR A 248 -5.30 -0.01 -1.72
C TYR A 248 -3.85 -0.30 -1.30
N THR A 249 -2.91 -0.02 -2.18
CA THR A 249 -1.50 -0.27 -1.92
C THR A 249 -0.68 1.02 -1.96
N LEU A 250 0.44 1.05 -1.24
CA LEU A 250 1.34 2.19 -1.29
C LEU A 250 1.90 2.36 -2.70
N ALA A 251 2.30 1.27 -3.35
CA ALA A 251 2.86 1.36 -4.69
C ALA A 251 2.35 0.25 -5.61
N ARG A 252 2.52 0.45 -6.92
CA ARG A 252 2.18 -0.50 -7.96
C ARG A 252 3.30 -0.60 -8.99
N VAL A 253 3.66 -1.82 -9.36
CA VAL A 253 4.46 -2.11 -10.56
C VAL A 253 3.59 -1.83 -11.79
N ALA A 254 4.11 -1.03 -12.72
CA ALA A 254 3.44 -0.63 -13.96
C ALA A 254 3.20 -1.82 -14.91
#